data_4669bce050250bb727a71b2d6b29c42c
#
_entry.id   4669bce050250bb727a71b2d6b29c42c
#
_cell.length_a   1.000
_cell.length_b   1.000
_cell.length_c   1.000
_cell.angle_alpha   90.00
_cell.angle_beta   90.00
_cell.angle_gamma   90.00
#
_symmetry.space_group_name_H-M   'P 1'
#
loop_
_entity.id
_entity.type
_entity.pdbx_description
1 polymer ?
#
loop_
_entity_poly.entity_id
_entity_poly.type
_entity_poly.pdbx_seq_one_letter_code
_entity_poly.pdbx_strand_id
1 'polypeptide(L)'
;MNKENSLLTGAVRPALLRYALPIILSMVATQFYAVADTMIIGLRLDADALAAVSNASTVLMIFLFISGGMELGGGLLVAAGKPTATKHEMTELLYNLLFVDEIIALLTTAVGFVTLPALLRLINTPAEILDTAVLYGRIYLMGLPFLMPYDLSKECVMGCGNSKTPLKVIVATSVMNIVLDLVLVGPFGVAGAAAATAAAQVAGAVYMVAFLRRTQMDAAFSPRMLKARYARDIFRLSAPNSVQQASGTIITTVKQGLLGGLGVEAIAGFSCAGKLSSLLMMPVFGFVQSTVFFIAQNTAALQPGRVKEGLREGRRILLVYSLGVVAVCIGLRGPLLRLFTTDPAAASYGCTMLAFESVTYLFVAQKHLFEARLRGAQKMGLYLASSLGQIALNLLACVILVPRIGFAGFWMSSWISAPIGMLLAAALANLSGASHQLP
;
A
#
# COMPACT_ATOMS: atom_id res chain seq x y z
N MET A 1 4.15 -25.67 -21.83
CA MET A 1 4.72 -24.34 -21.54
C MET A 1 3.56 -23.38 -21.30
N ASN A 2 3.27 -23.09 -20.03
CA ASN A 2 2.13 -22.26 -19.65
C ASN A 2 2.34 -20.81 -20.09
N LYS A 3 1.32 -20.20 -20.71
CA LYS A 3 1.26 -18.77 -21.11
C LYS A 3 1.38 -17.76 -19.92
N GLU A 4 1.62 -18.26 -18.70
CA GLU A 4 1.62 -17.46 -17.47
C GLU A 4 2.94 -16.71 -17.19
N ASN A 5 4.04 -17.00 -17.87
CA ASN A 5 5.33 -16.36 -17.62
C ASN A 5 5.65 -15.22 -18.61
N SER A 6 4.67 -14.32 -18.82
CA SER A 6 4.82 -13.20 -19.75
C SER A 6 5.82 -12.12 -19.30
N LEU A 7 6.28 -12.13 -18.03
CA LEU A 7 7.23 -11.13 -17.52
C LEU A 7 8.67 -11.38 -18.02
N LEU A 8 9.03 -12.65 -18.31
CA LEU A 8 10.37 -13.02 -18.77
C LEU A 8 10.51 -13.09 -20.29
N THR A 9 9.38 -13.10 -21.03
CA THR A 9 9.39 -13.32 -22.49
C THR A 9 8.49 -12.33 -23.21
N GLY A 10 8.63 -12.20 -24.52
CA GLY A 10 7.81 -11.34 -25.37
C GLY A 10 8.13 -9.84 -25.21
N ALA A 11 7.30 -8.99 -25.85
CA ALA A 11 7.45 -7.53 -25.82
C ALA A 11 7.18 -6.98 -24.41
N VAL A 12 8.07 -6.13 -23.90
CA VAL A 12 8.07 -5.65 -22.51
C VAL A 12 6.85 -4.78 -22.20
N ARG A 13 6.52 -3.82 -23.05
CA ARG A 13 5.40 -2.88 -22.82
C ARG A 13 4.04 -3.59 -22.66
N PRO A 14 3.61 -4.49 -23.57
CA PRO A 14 2.38 -5.23 -23.38
C PRO A 14 2.39 -6.16 -22.15
N ALA A 15 3.55 -6.76 -21.84
CA ALA A 15 3.70 -7.62 -20.67
C ALA A 15 3.46 -6.83 -19.38
N LEU A 16 4.12 -5.67 -19.23
CA LEU A 16 3.93 -4.78 -18.07
C LEU A 16 2.48 -4.31 -17.92
N LEU A 17 1.85 -3.83 -19.01
CA LEU A 17 0.47 -3.34 -18.95
C LEU A 17 -0.54 -4.44 -18.61
N ARG A 18 -0.42 -5.63 -19.22
CA ARG A 18 -1.30 -6.78 -18.92
C ARG A 18 -1.15 -7.26 -17.48
N TYR A 19 0.06 -7.17 -16.94
CA TYR A 19 0.34 -7.58 -15.57
C TYR A 19 -0.08 -6.50 -14.56
N ALA A 20 0.12 -5.22 -14.86
CA ALA A 20 -0.23 -4.09 -14.01
C ALA A 20 -1.75 -3.88 -13.88
N LEU A 21 -2.50 -4.07 -14.97
CA LEU A 21 -3.95 -3.78 -14.99
C LEU A 21 -4.72 -4.53 -13.90
N PRO A 22 -4.55 -5.86 -13.69
CA PRO A 22 -5.23 -6.55 -12.60
C PRO A 22 -4.79 -6.04 -11.21
N ILE A 23 -3.53 -5.63 -11.03
CA ILE A 23 -3.03 -5.06 -9.76
C ILE A 23 -3.72 -3.72 -9.48
N ILE A 24 -3.79 -2.84 -10.48
CA ILE A 24 -4.49 -1.56 -10.38
C ILE A 24 -5.97 -1.77 -10.05
N LEU A 25 -6.64 -2.69 -10.75
CA LEU A 25 -8.04 -3.02 -10.49
C LEU A 25 -8.26 -3.61 -9.09
N SER A 26 -7.30 -4.37 -8.57
CA SER A 26 -7.33 -4.87 -7.20
C SER A 26 -7.30 -3.73 -6.17
N MET A 27 -6.42 -2.75 -6.37
CA MET A 27 -6.32 -1.57 -5.49
C MET A 27 -7.61 -0.75 -5.52
N VAL A 28 -8.18 -0.55 -6.71
CA VAL A 28 -9.46 0.14 -6.89
C VAL A 28 -10.60 -0.63 -6.21
N ALA A 29 -10.67 -1.95 -6.36
CA ALA A 29 -11.69 -2.77 -5.71
C ALA A 29 -11.59 -2.70 -4.18
N THR A 30 -10.37 -2.73 -3.63
CA THR A 30 -10.14 -2.55 -2.19
C THR A 30 -10.61 -1.19 -1.69
N GLN A 31 -10.40 -0.12 -2.48
CA GLN A 31 -10.87 1.21 -2.11
C GLN A 31 -12.39 1.33 -2.14
N PHE A 32 -13.03 0.74 -3.17
CA PHE A 32 -14.49 0.72 -3.25
C PHE A 32 -15.13 -0.02 -2.08
N TYR A 33 -14.57 -1.16 -1.71
CA TYR A 33 -15.06 -1.92 -0.56
C TYR A 33 -14.92 -1.11 0.75
N ALA A 34 -13.80 -0.44 0.98
CA ALA A 34 -13.58 0.36 2.18
C ALA A 34 -14.56 1.54 2.28
N VAL A 35 -14.92 2.15 1.14
CA VAL A 35 -15.96 3.19 1.09
C VAL A 35 -17.34 2.58 1.38
N ALA A 36 -17.66 1.44 0.79
CA ALA A 36 -18.96 0.77 1.00
C ALA A 36 -19.17 0.35 2.47
N ASP A 37 -18.13 -0.23 3.11
CA ASP A 37 -18.13 -0.60 4.52
C ASP A 37 -18.42 0.64 5.42
N THR A 38 -17.69 1.73 5.20
CA THR A 38 -17.91 2.98 5.94
C THR A 38 -19.32 3.54 5.71
N MET A 39 -19.84 3.47 4.49
CA MET A 39 -21.21 3.91 4.16
C MET A 39 -22.27 3.05 4.86
N ILE A 40 -22.11 1.73 4.88
CA ILE A 40 -23.06 0.82 5.55
C ILE A 40 -23.11 1.09 7.04
N ILE A 41 -21.93 1.26 7.68
CA ILE A 41 -21.83 1.65 9.09
C ILE A 41 -22.56 2.98 9.34
N GLY A 42 -22.27 4.02 8.56
CA GLY A 42 -22.87 5.34 8.72
C GLY A 42 -24.37 5.41 8.43
N LEU A 43 -24.90 4.50 7.57
CA LEU A 43 -26.34 4.44 7.25
C LEU A 43 -27.14 3.56 8.23
N ARG A 44 -26.51 2.61 8.88
CA ARG A 44 -27.18 1.60 9.74
C ARG A 44 -27.01 1.88 11.22
N LEU A 45 -25.97 2.59 11.60
CA LEU A 45 -25.63 2.93 12.98
C LEU A 45 -25.64 4.44 13.20
N ASP A 46 -25.47 4.87 14.45
CA ASP A 46 -25.39 6.26 14.83
C ASP A 46 -24.00 6.90 14.57
N ALA A 47 -23.91 8.19 14.80
CA ALA A 47 -22.67 8.95 14.63
C ALA A 47 -21.57 8.50 15.59
N ASP A 48 -21.93 8.05 16.79
CA ASP A 48 -20.99 7.61 17.81
C ASP A 48 -20.32 6.29 17.41
N ALA A 49 -21.09 5.35 16.84
CA ALA A 49 -20.55 4.11 16.28
C ALA A 49 -19.58 4.38 15.13
N LEU A 50 -19.92 5.30 14.21
CA LEU A 50 -19.04 5.68 13.11
C LEU A 50 -17.75 6.35 13.62
N ALA A 51 -17.85 7.20 14.63
CA ALA A 51 -16.69 7.82 15.28
C ALA A 51 -15.82 6.78 15.99
N ALA A 52 -16.43 5.81 16.69
CA ALA A 52 -15.71 4.72 17.33
C ALA A 52 -14.92 3.87 16.34
N VAL A 53 -15.54 3.46 15.23
CA VAL A 53 -14.88 2.70 14.15
C VAL A 53 -13.74 3.51 13.52
N SER A 54 -13.94 4.80 13.28
CA SER A 54 -12.94 5.70 12.71
C SER A 54 -11.69 5.83 13.60
N ASN A 55 -11.90 6.03 14.91
CA ASN A 55 -10.81 6.11 15.90
C ASN A 55 -10.08 4.76 16.02
N ALA A 56 -10.82 3.66 16.09
CA ALA A 56 -10.22 2.32 16.12
C ALA A 56 -9.38 2.06 14.86
N SER A 57 -9.89 2.39 13.67
CA SER A 57 -9.19 2.21 12.39
C SER A 57 -7.88 3.00 12.33
N THR A 58 -7.85 4.21 12.92
CA THR A 58 -6.63 5.02 13.01
C THR A 58 -5.54 4.31 13.82
N VAL A 59 -5.89 3.70 14.95
CA VAL A 59 -4.94 2.92 15.78
C VAL A 59 -4.55 1.62 15.09
N LEU A 60 -5.50 0.93 14.45
CA LEU A 60 -5.26 -0.33 13.74
C LEU A 60 -4.25 -0.18 12.60
N MET A 61 -4.17 0.98 11.95
CA MET A 61 -3.17 1.27 10.92
C MET A 61 -1.74 1.04 11.39
N ILE A 62 -1.43 1.25 12.69
CA ILE A 62 -0.09 1.01 13.26
C ILE A 62 0.30 -0.46 13.08
N PHE A 63 -0.64 -1.37 13.35
CA PHE A 63 -0.43 -2.82 13.24
C PHE A 63 -0.42 -3.27 11.76
N LEU A 64 -1.22 -2.64 10.91
CA LEU A 64 -1.27 -2.93 9.48
C LEU A 64 0.00 -2.54 8.72
N PHE A 65 0.81 -1.60 9.21
CA PHE A 65 2.12 -1.30 8.59
C PHE A 65 3.10 -2.47 8.69
N ILE A 66 2.97 -3.30 9.72
CA ILE A 66 3.77 -4.52 9.88
C ILE A 66 3.36 -5.52 8.80
N SER A 67 2.05 -5.74 8.62
CA SER A 67 1.50 -6.59 7.56
C SER A 67 1.95 -6.14 6.18
N GLY A 68 1.76 -4.86 5.84
CA GLY A 68 2.17 -4.32 4.54
C GLY A 68 3.66 -4.46 4.23
N GLY A 69 4.52 -4.43 5.24
CA GLY A 69 5.95 -4.73 5.07
C GLY A 69 6.21 -6.19 4.75
N MET A 70 5.54 -7.10 5.46
CA MET A 70 5.70 -8.54 5.29
C MET A 70 5.22 -9.01 3.92
N GLU A 71 4.05 -8.59 3.47
CA GLU A 71 3.51 -8.94 2.16
C GLU A 71 4.43 -8.50 1.00
N LEU A 72 4.89 -7.23 1.03
CA LEU A 72 5.76 -6.70 -0.02
C LEU A 72 7.14 -7.37 -0.04
N GLY A 73 7.73 -7.64 1.13
CA GLY A 73 9.01 -8.33 1.25
C GLY A 73 8.92 -9.78 0.80
N GLY A 74 7.86 -10.49 1.19
CA GLY A 74 7.60 -11.87 0.79
C GLY A 74 7.36 -12.02 -0.71
N GLY A 75 6.50 -11.17 -1.28
CA GLY A 75 6.27 -11.15 -2.73
C GLY A 75 7.55 -10.91 -3.54
N LEU A 76 8.42 -10.03 -3.04
CA LEU A 76 9.71 -9.74 -3.68
C LEU A 76 10.67 -10.94 -3.62
N LEU A 77 10.75 -11.64 -2.49
CA LEU A 77 11.55 -12.87 -2.37
C LEU A 77 11.08 -13.95 -3.35
N VAL A 78 9.77 -14.15 -3.45
CA VAL A 78 9.17 -15.11 -4.39
C VAL A 78 9.44 -14.70 -5.83
N ALA A 79 9.29 -13.42 -6.16
CA ALA A 79 9.57 -12.92 -7.52
C ALA A 79 11.03 -13.12 -7.92
N ALA A 80 11.97 -12.88 -7.02
CA ALA A 80 13.38 -13.11 -7.25
C ALA A 80 13.75 -14.61 -7.33
N GLY A 81 13.08 -15.46 -6.54
CA GLY A 81 13.30 -16.90 -6.58
C GLY A 81 12.68 -17.59 -7.81
N LYS A 82 11.58 -17.05 -8.34
CA LYS A 82 10.77 -17.72 -9.38
C LYS A 82 11.53 -18.17 -10.63
N PRO A 83 12.49 -17.41 -11.19
CA PRO A 83 13.23 -17.82 -12.39
C PRO A 83 14.27 -18.91 -12.15
N THR A 84 14.83 -19.02 -10.95
CA THR A 84 16.03 -19.81 -10.66
C THR A 84 15.83 -20.92 -9.64
N ALA A 85 14.87 -20.76 -8.72
CA ALA A 85 14.63 -21.75 -7.68
C ALA A 85 13.96 -23.00 -8.24
N THR A 86 14.39 -24.15 -7.74
CA THR A 86 13.67 -25.43 -7.94
C THR A 86 12.31 -25.37 -7.25
N LYS A 87 11.41 -26.26 -7.62
CA LYS A 87 10.08 -26.32 -7.00
C LYS A 87 10.18 -26.61 -5.51
N HIS A 88 11.16 -27.41 -5.10
CA HIS A 88 11.41 -27.71 -3.69
C HIS A 88 11.91 -26.49 -2.91
N GLU A 89 12.89 -25.75 -3.44
CA GLU A 89 13.37 -24.49 -2.82
C GLU A 89 12.26 -23.44 -2.72
N MET A 90 11.39 -23.35 -3.72
CA MET A 90 10.21 -22.49 -3.68
C MET A 90 9.25 -22.93 -2.58
N THR A 91 9.04 -24.26 -2.42
CA THR A 91 8.22 -24.82 -1.33
C THR A 91 8.80 -24.48 0.04
N GLU A 92 10.11 -24.65 0.23
CA GLU A 92 10.79 -24.23 1.48
C GLU A 92 10.61 -22.74 1.77
N LEU A 93 10.85 -21.88 0.75
CA LEU A 93 10.69 -20.43 0.88
C LEU A 93 9.27 -20.05 1.31
N LEU A 94 8.25 -20.60 0.64
CA LEU A 94 6.85 -20.28 0.91
C LEU A 94 6.40 -20.74 2.31
N TYR A 95 6.85 -21.92 2.77
CA TYR A 95 6.56 -22.34 4.14
C TYR A 95 7.26 -21.46 5.19
N ASN A 96 8.49 -21.03 4.95
CA ASN A 96 9.16 -20.10 5.87
C ASN A 96 8.47 -18.72 5.88
N LEU A 97 8.03 -18.22 4.72
CA LEU A 97 7.27 -16.97 4.63
C LEU A 97 5.98 -17.05 5.43
N LEU A 98 5.15 -18.07 5.19
CA LEU A 98 3.88 -18.26 5.90
C LEU A 98 4.09 -18.49 7.41
N PHE A 99 5.14 -19.21 7.81
CA PHE A 99 5.42 -19.47 9.22
C PHE A 99 5.89 -18.22 9.96
N VAL A 100 6.79 -17.43 9.37
CA VAL A 100 7.28 -16.19 9.99
C VAL A 100 6.15 -15.16 10.03
N ASP A 101 5.36 -15.05 8.96
CA ASP A 101 4.22 -14.16 8.88
C ASP A 101 3.17 -14.47 9.95
N GLU A 102 2.84 -15.75 10.14
CA GLU A 102 1.88 -16.19 11.16
C GLU A 102 2.37 -15.90 12.58
N ILE A 103 3.66 -16.11 12.87
CA ILE A 103 4.25 -15.73 14.18
C ILE A 103 4.10 -14.22 14.40
N ILE A 104 4.43 -13.43 13.39
CA ILE A 104 4.32 -11.96 13.48
C ILE A 104 2.85 -11.56 13.64
N ALA A 105 1.93 -12.20 12.93
CA ALA A 105 0.50 -11.95 13.03
C ALA A 105 -0.02 -12.22 14.45
N LEU A 106 0.33 -13.36 15.02
CA LEU A 106 -0.05 -13.73 16.39
C LEU A 106 0.54 -12.78 17.44
N LEU A 107 1.82 -12.44 17.31
CA LEU A 107 2.47 -11.46 18.19
C LEU A 107 1.84 -10.08 18.07
N THR A 108 1.60 -9.63 16.86
CA THR A 108 0.95 -8.32 16.58
C THR A 108 -0.46 -8.31 17.14
N THR A 109 -1.21 -9.38 16.99
CA THR A 109 -2.55 -9.55 17.59
C THR A 109 -2.50 -9.48 19.10
N ALA A 110 -1.60 -10.22 19.73
CA ALA A 110 -1.47 -10.24 21.19
C ALA A 110 -1.07 -8.87 21.76
N VAL A 111 -0.06 -8.22 21.17
CA VAL A 111 0.38 -6.88 21.55
C VAL A 111 -0.75 -5.87 21.31
N GLY A 112 -1.38 -5.92 20.15
CA GLY A 112 -2.49 -5.02 19.79
C GLY A 112 -3.67 -5.17 20.76
N PHE A 113 -4.05 -6.40 21.09
CA PHE A 113 -5.18 -6.68 21.99
C PHE A 113 -4.98 -6.07 23.37
N VAL A 114 -3.73 -6.08 23.90
CA VAL A 114 -3.37 -5.50 25.19
C VAL A 114 -3.23 -3.97 25.10
N THR A 115 -2.59 -3.46 24.05
CA THR A 115 -2.22 -2.04 23.96
C THR A 115 -3.34 -1.16 23.36
N LEU A 116 -4.30 -1.72 22.65
CA LEU A 116 -5.36 -0.98 21.96
C LEU A 116 -6.11 0.01 22.86
N PRO A 117 -6.57 -0.36 24.08
CA PRO A 117 -7.29 0.60 24.93
C PRO A 117 -6.40 1.79 25.35
N ALA A 118 -5.12 1.56 25.59
CA ALA A 118 -4.18 2.62 25.95
C ALA A 118 -3.89 3.54 24.75
N LEU A 119 -3.74 2.98 23.57
CA LEU A 119 -3.52 3.76 22.33
C LEU A 119 -4.74 4.60 21.96
N LEU A 120 -5.96 4.08 22.13
CA LEU A 120 -7.19 4.85 21.93
C LEU A 120 -7.30 6.02 22.90
N ARG A 121 -6.96 5.83 24.17
CA ARG A 121 -6.89 6.93 25.14
C ARG A 121 -5.82 7.96 24.79
N LEU A 122 -4.67 7.51 24.29
CA LEU A 122 -3.57 8.39 23.87
C LEU A 122 -3.96 9.34 22.74
N ILE A 123 -4.83 8.89 21.81
CA ILE A 123 -5.37 9.74 20.74
C ILE A 123 -6.60 10.55 21.18
N ASN A 124 -6.89 10.61 22.50
CA ASN A 124 -8.02 11.32 23.10
C ASN A 124 -9.38 10.86 22.58
N THR A 125 -9.59 9.55 22.42
CA THR A 125 -10.91 8.99 22.10
C THR A 125 -11.88 9.31 23.24
N PRO A 126 -13.05 9.93 22.96
CA PRO A 126 -14.06 10.24 23.98
C PRO A 126 -14.48 9.01 24.77
N ALA A 127 -14.76 9.19 26.07
CA ALA A 127 -15.09 8.08 26.97
C ALA A 127 -16.38 7.35 26.54
N GLU A 128 -17.34 8.09 25.95
CA GLU A 128 -18.64 7.60 25.51
C GLU A 128 -18.52 6.54 24.39
N ILE A 129 -17.51 6.65 23.53
CA ILE A 129 -17.30 5.75 22.39
C ILE A 129 -16.11 4.79 22.57
N LEU A 130 -15.36 4.91 23.68
CA LEU A 130 -14.12 4.16 23.91
C LEU A 130 -14.37 2.65 23.90
N ASP A 131 -15.37 2.17 24.64
CA ASP A 131 -15.66 0.74 24.75
C ASP A 131 -16.09 0.15 23.41
N THR A 132 -16.88 0.90 22.63
CA THR A 132 -17.27 0.53 21.25
C THR A 132 -16.07 0.45 20.33
N ALA A 133 -15.13 1.41 20.41
CA ALA A 133 -13.92 1.42 19.63
C ALA A 133 -12.98 0.25 20.01
N VAL A 134 -12.87 -0.07 21.30
CA VAL A 134 -12.11 -1.22 21.79
C VAL A 134 -12.71 -2.53 21.31
N LEU A 135 -14.05 -2.67 21.37
CA LEU A 135 -14.75 -3.87 20.89
C LEU A 135 -14.48 -4.11 19.39
N TYR A 136 -14.72 -3.09 18.56
CA TYR A 136 -14.44 -3.15 17.13
C TYR A 136 -12.99 -3.53 16.86
N GLY A 137 -12.04 -2.81 17.46
CA GLY A 137 -10.62 -3.01 17.22
C GLY A 137 -10.12 -4.38 17.68
N ARG A 138 -10.64 -4.92 18.80
CA ARG A 138 -10.28 -6.26 19.26
C ARG A 138 -10.77 -7.36 18.31
N ILE A 139 -12.00 -7.25 17.79
CA ILE A 139 -12.53 -8.20 16.81
C ILE A 139 -11.71 -8.13 15.53
N TYR A 140 -11.37 -6.92 15.07
CA TYR A 140 -10.51 -6.73 13.90
C TYR A 140 -9.12 -7.35 14.09
N LEU A 141 -8.47 -7.12 15.26
CA LEU A 141 -7.17 -7.70 15.60
C LEU A 141 -7.19 -9.23 15.61
N MET A 142 -8.29 -9.85 16.05
CA MET A 142 -8.45 -11.31 15.98
C MET A 142 -8.51 -11.81 14.51
N GLY A 143 -8.80 -10.94 13.57
CA GLY A 143 -8.73 -11.22 12.13
C GLY A 143 -7.29 -11.19 11.56
N LEU A 144 -6.31 -10.57 12.23
CA LEU A 144 -4.94 -10.43 11.68
C LEU A 144 -4.24 -11.76 11.35
N PRO A 145 -4.38 -12.84 12.15
CA PRO A 145 -3.81 -14.15 11.80
C PRO A 145 -4.35 -14.73 10.49
N PHE A 146 -5.43 -14.18 9.95
CA PHE A 146 -5.98 -14.55 8.65
C PHE A 146 -5.68 -13.48 7.59
N LEU A 147 -5.72 -12.20 7.97
CA LEU A 147 -5.41 -11.09 7.07
C LEU A 147 -3.96 -11.17 6.56
N MET A 148 -2.99 -11.35 7.47
CA MET A 148 -1.57 -11.33 7.09
C MET A 148 -1.22 -12.46 6.11
N PRO A 149 -1.53 -13.75 6.36
CA PRO A 149 -1.27 -14.80 5.37
C PRO A 149 -2.12 -14.66 4.10
N TYR A 150 -3.29 -14.02 4.14
CA TYR A 150 -4.05 -13.66 2.94
C TYR A 150 -3.27 -12.67 2.08
N ASP A 151 -2.83 -11.56 2.67
CA ASP A 151 -2.10 -10.49 1.99
C ASP A 151 -0.74 -10.98 1.47
N LEU A 152 0.02 -11.69 2.30
CA LEU A 152 1.28 -12.32 1.90
C LEU A 152 1.09 -13.29 0.72
N SER A 153 0.07 -14.15 0.77
CA SER A 153 -0.19 -15.12 -0.30
C SER A 153 -0.58 -14.44 -1.61
N LYS A 154 -1.32 -13.34 -1.57
CA LYS A 154 -1.61 -12.50 -2.75
C LYS A 154 -0.31 -12.01 -3.41
N GLU A 155 0.57 -11.42 -2.61
CA GLU A 155 1.84 -10.87 -3.09
C GLU A 155 2.76 -11.98 -3.61
N CYS A 156 2.81 -13.15 -2.95
CA CYS A 156 3.53 -14.32 -3.44
C CYS A 156 3.02 -14.82 -4.80
N VAL A 157 1.70 -14.89 -4.98
CA VAL A 157 1.09 -15.28 -6.27
C VAL A 157 1.37 -14.23 -7.34
N MET A 158 1.33 -12.94 -7.00
CA MET A 158 1.78 -11.87 -7.89
C MET A 158 3.28 -12.00 -8.18
N GLY A 159 4.12 -12.23 -7.18
CA GLY A 159 5.55 -12.50 -7.36
C GLY A 159 5.84 -13.65 -8.33
N CYS A 160 4.96 -14.66 -8.39
CA CYS A 160 5.02 -15.73 -9.38
C CYS A 160 4.59 -15.33 -10.82
N GLY A 161 4.16 -14.07 -11.03
CA GLY A 161 3.71 -13.56 -12.33
C GLY A 161 2.22 -13.68 -12.60
N ASN A 162 1.41 -14.07 -11.60
CA ASN A 162 -0.05 -14.18 -11.72
C ASN A 162 -0.75 -13.05 -10.95
N SER A 163 -1.12 -11.97 -11.64
CA SER A 163 -1.88 -10.86 -11.07
C SER A 163 -3.41 -11.04 -11.16
N LYS A 164 -3.89 -12.00 -11.97
CA LYS A 164 -5.33 -12.19 -12.21
C LYS A 164 -6.03 -12.90 -11.07
N THR A 165 -5.38 -13.91 -10.46
CA THR A 165 -5.98 -14.68 -9.36
C THR A 165 -6.20 -13.81 -8.14
N PRO A 166 -5.22 -12.99 -7.65
CA PRO A 166 -5.45 -12.03 -6.59
C PRO A 166 -6.63 -11.08 -6.85
N LEU A 167 -6.73 -10.52 -8.06
CA LEU A 167 -7.87 -9.66 -8.42
C LEU A 167 -9.22 -10.37 -8.23
N LYS A 168 -9.35 -11.62 -8.73
CA LYS A 168 -10.60 -12.38 -8.60
C LYS A 168 -10.97 -12.61 -7.14
N VAL A 169 -9.97 -12.92 -6.30
CA VAL A 169 -10.20 -13.18 -4.89
C VAL A 169 -10.57 -11.89 -4.15
N ILE A 170 -9.87 -10.78 -4.41
CA ILE A 170 -10.20 -9.48 -3.82
C ILE A 170 -11.63 -9.08 -4.16
N VAL A 171 -12.05 -9.20 -5.43
CA VAL A 171 -13.43 -8.89 -5.82
C VAL A 171 -14.43 -9.79 -5.10
N ALA A 172 -14.17 -11.11 -5.03
CA ALA A 172 -15.06 -12.05 -4.35
C ALA A 172 -15.17 -11.76 -2.84
N THR A 173 -14.03 -11.52 -2.17
CA THR A 173 -14.01 -11.21 -0.73
C THR A 173 -14.61 -9.84 -0.43
N SER A 174 -14.45 -8.85 -1.30
CA SER A 174 -15.10 -7.54 -1.19
C SER A 174 -16.62 -7.64 -1.30
N VAL A 175 -17.13 -8.40 -2.27
CA VAL A 175 -18.57 -8.66 -2.40
C VAL A 175 -19.09 -9.41 -1.17
N MET A 176 -18.38 -10.45 -0.73
CA MET A 176 -18.72 -11.20 0.48
C MET A 176 -18.79 -10.29 1.71
N ASN A 177 -17.79 -9.42 1.90
CA ASN A 177 -17.77 -8.48 3.02
C ASN A 177 -18.99 -7.55 2.98
N ILE A 178 -19.28 -6.89 1.83
CA ILE A 178 -20.43 -6.00 1.68
C ILE A 178 -21.75 -6.72 2.01
N VAL A 179 -21.92 -7.96 1.52
CA VAL A 179 -23.13 -8.76 1.83
C VAL A 179 -23.22 -9.07 3.32
N LEU A 180 -22.10 -9.45 3.95
CA LEU A 180 -22.07 -9.73 5.39
C LEU A 180 -22.31 -8.45 6.21
N ASP A 181 -21.80 -7.30 5.80
CA ASP A 181 -22.06 -6.01 6.46
C ASP A 181 -23.57 -5.68 6.44
N LEU A 182 -24.21 -5.84 5.29
CA LEU A 182 -25.65 -5.62 5.16
C LEU A 182 -26.49 -6.52 6.07
N VAL A 183 -26.01 -7.73 6.37
CA VAL A 183 -26.69 -8.72 7.23
C VAL A 183 -26.34 -8.51 8.70
N LEU A 184 -25.05 -8.29 9.02
CA LEU A 184 -24.54 -8.35 10.40
C LEU A 184 -24.53 -6.99 11.11
N VAL A 185 -24.38 -5.86 10.37
CA VAL A 185 -24.29 -4.54 11.01
C VAL A 185 -25.58 -4.16 11.70
N GLY A 186 -26.74 -4.50 11.13
CA GLY A 186 -28.04 -4.20 11.77
C GLY A 186 -28.19 -4.86 13.16
N PRO A 187 -28.09 -6.20 13.27
CA PRO A 187 -28.31 -6.89 14.54
C PRO A 187 -27.12 -6.81 15.52
N PHE A 188 -25.88 -6.66 15.06
CA PHE A 188 -24.67 -6.75 15.89
C PHE A 188 -23.88 -5.43 15.98
N GLY A 189 -24.34 -4.36 15.33
CA GLY A 189 -23.66 -3.06 15.35
C GLY A 189 -22.24 -3.13 14.81
N VAL A 190 -21.31 -2.42 15.44
CA VAL A 190 -19.89 -2.36 15.05
C VAL A 190 -19.19 -3.73 15.11
N ALA A 191 -19.64 -4.62 16.02
CA ALA A 191 -19.10 -5.98 16.09
C ALA A 191 -19.46 -6.78 14.84
N GLY A 192 -20.65 -6.53 14.24
CA GLY A 192 -21.08 -7.10 12.97
C GLY A 192 -20.17 -6.69 11.81
N ALA A 193 -19.81 -5.42 11.72
CA ALA A 193 -18.87 -4.91 10.70
C ALA A 193 -17.48 -5.55 10.83
N ALA A 194 -16.92 -5.58 12.05
CA ALA A 194 -15.63 -6.21 12.29
C ALA A 194 -15.65 -7.72 11.98
N ALA A 195 -16.75 -8.41 12.33
CA ALA A 195 -16.92 -9.84 12.04
C ALA A 195 -17.06 -10.13 10.53
N ALA A 196 -17.79 -9.28 9.80
CA ALA A 196 -17.92 -9.37 8.34
C ALA A 196 -16.54 -9.25 7.66
N THR A 197 -15.74 -8.27 8.08
CA THR A 197 -14.37 -8.09 7.60
C THR A 197 -13.51 -9.31 7.91
N ALA A 198 -13.51 -9.78 9.16
CA ALA A 198 -12.75 -10.97 9.57
C ALA A 198 -13.16 -12.23 8.79
N ALA A 199 -14.46 -12.45 8.57
CA ALA A 199 -14.96 -13.59 7.79
C ALA A 199 -14.50 -13.54 6.32
N ALA A 200 -14.52 -12.36 5.69
CA ALA A 200 -14.00 -12.17 4.33
C ALA A 200 -12.49 -12.44 4.25
N GLN A 201 -11.73 -12.01 5.25
CA GLN A 201 -10.29 -12.27 5.37
C GLN A 201 -10.00 -13.75 5.51
N VAL A 202 -10.74 -14.47 6.38
CA VAL A 202 -10.62 -15.95 6.54
C VAL A 202 -10.87 -16.66 5.22
N ALA A 203 -11.95 -16.32 4.51
CA ALA A 203 -12.27 -16.93 3.21
C ALA A 203 -11.17 -16.66 2.18
N GLY A 204 -10.66 -15.42 2.15
CA GLY A 204 -9.54 -15.03 1.29
C GLY A 204 -8.25 -15.79 1.62
N ALA A 205 -7.90 -15.92 2.91
CA ALA A 205 -6.73 -16.64 3.39
C ALA A 205 -6.79 -18.13 3.00
N VAL A 206 -7.90 -18.78 3.30
CA VAL A 206 -8.09 -20.20 2.96
C VAL A 206 -7.93 -20.43 1.46
N TYR A 207 -8.56 -19.59 0.63
CA TYR A 207 -8.45 -19.73 -0.83
C TYR A 207 -7.03 -19.47 -1.32
N MET A 208 -6.40 -18.36 -0.90
CA MET A 208 -5.09 -17.94 -1.43
C MET A 208 -3.97 -18.88 -0.98
N VAL A 209 -3.97 -19.31 0.28
CA VAL A 209 -3.00 -20.29 0.79
C VAL A 209 -3.19 -21.65 0.10
N ALA A 210 -4.45 -22.12 -0.08
CA ALA A 210 -4.73 -23.35 -0.80
C ALA A 210 -4.31 -23.26 -2.28
N PHE A 211 -4.54 -22.11 -2.95
CA PHE A 211 -4.11 -21.88 -4.31
C PHE A 211 -2.57 -21.90 -4.41
N LEU A 212 -1.87 -21.22 -3.52
CA LEU A 212 -0.41 -21.18 -3.46
C LEU A 212 0.16 -22.58 -3.26
N ARG A 213 -0.41 -23.34 -2.31
CA ARG A 213 -0.02 -24.71 -2.03
C ARG A 213 -0.19 -25.61 -3.26
N ARG A 214 -1.33 -25.55 -3.94
CA ARG A 214 -1.61 -26.40 -5.12
C ARG A 214 -0.74 -26.06 -6.34
N THR A 215 -0.37 -24.79 -6.51
CA THR A 215 0.28 -24.32 -7.75
C THR A 215 1.79 -24.18 -7.63
N GLN A 216 2.31 -23.84 -6.44
CA GLN A 216 3.72 -23.49 -6.26
C GLN A 216 4.50 -24.45 -5.36
N MET A 217 3.81 -25.29 -4.55
CA MET A 217 4.46 -26.23 -3.64
C MET A 217 4.41 -27.66 -4.19
N ASP A 218 5.43 -28.45 -3.85
CA ASP A 218 5.57 -29.87 -4.28
C ASP A 218 5.53 -30.88 -3.13
N ALA A 219 5.63 -30.40 -1.89
CA ALA A 219 5.65 -31.22 -0.71
C ALA A 219 4.74 -30.69 0.40
N ALA A 220 4.32 -31.55 1.31
CA ALA A 220 3.65 -31.17 2.54
C ALA A 220 4.64 -30.50 3.50
N PHE A 221 4.12 -29.67 4.42
CA PHE A 221 4.93 -29.03 5.44
C PHE A 221 5.71 -30.04 6.28
N SER A 222 6.99 -29.76 6.50
CA SER A 222 7.85 -30.46 7.46
C SER A 222 8.65 -29.43 8.26
N PRO A 223 8.79 -29.57 9.59
CA PRO A 223 9.60 -28.68 10.40
C PRO A 223 11.06 -28.54 9.94
N ARG A 224 11.58 -29.57 9.22
CA ARG A 224 12.93 -29.55 8.63
C ARG A 224 13.08 -28.53 7.49
N MET A 225 11.98 -28.04 6.91
CA MET A 225 11.97 -26.99 5.89
C MET A 225 12.18 -25.61 6.48
N LEU A 226 11.95 -25.43 7.80
CA LEU A 226 12.17 -24.13 8.47
C LEU A 226 13.66 -23.89 8.64
N LYS A 227 14.17 -22.83 8.04
CA LYS A 227 15.59 -22.46 8.04
C LYS A 227 15.77 -21.00 8.44
N ALA A 228 16.59 -20.75 9.44
CA ALA A 228 16.86 -19.39 9.95
C ALA A 228 17.37 -18.40 8.88
N ARG A 229 18.01 -18.90 7.81
CA ARG A 229 18.44 -18.05 6.68
C ARG A 229 17.27 -17.32 6.04
N TYR A 230 16.13 -18.00 5.84
CA TYR A 230 14.96 -17.36 5.24
C TYR A 230 14.36 -16.29 6.15
N ALA A 231 14.35 -16.50 7.47
CA ALA A 231 13.88 -15.47 8.41
C ALA A 231 14.70 -14.18 8.28
N ARG A 232 16.03 -14.29 8.19
CA ARG A 232 16.91 -13.13 7.95
C ARG A 232 16.56 -12.39 6.67
N ASP A 233 16.40 -13.12 5.56
CA ASP A 233 16.10 -12.53 4.25
C ASP A 233 14.71 -11.88 4.23
N ILE A 234 13.72 -12.51 4.88
CA ILE A 234 12.38 -11.97 5.07
C ILE A 234 12.46 -10.63 5.80
N PHE A 235 13.07 -10.58 6.99
CA PHE A 235 13.17 -9.33 7.76
C PHE A 235 13.96 -8.26 7.03
N ARG A 236 15.05 -8.61 6.33
CA ARG A 236 15.86 -7.68 5.55
C ARG A 236 15.05 -6.96 4.46
N LEU A 237 14.10 -7.65 3.84
CA LEU A 237 13.27 -7.07 2.77
C LEU A 237 11.98 -6.46 3.31
N SER A 238 11.40 -6.98 4.38
CA SER A 238 10.12 -6.55 4.93
C SER A 238 10.25 -5.31 5.83
N ALA A 239 11.22 -5.29 6.76
CA ALA A 239 11.36 -4.21 7.72
C ALA A 239 11.50 -2.81 7.09
N PRO A 240 12.29 -2.60 6.01
CA PRO A 240 12.36 -1.29 5.36
C PRO A 240 11.02 -0.84 4.75
N ASN A 241 10.20 -1.76 4.25
CA ASN A 241 8.87 -1.43 3.74
C ASN A 241 7.93 -1.00 4.88
N SER A 242 7.93 -1.72 6.03
CA SER A 242 7.13 -1.35 7.20
C SER A 242 7.51 0.05 7.73
N VAL A 243 8.81 0.32 7.85
CA VAL A 243 9.32 1.64 8.28
C VAL A 243 8.89 2.74 7.32
N GLN A 244 8.96 2.49 6.02
CA GLN A 244 8.55 3.47 5.00
C GLN A 244 7.04 3.77 5.08
N GLN A 245 6.19 2.75 5.24
CA GLN A 245 4.74 2.94 5.37
C GLN A 245 4.38 3.71 6.64
N ALA A 246 4.98 3.36 7.78
CA ALA A 246 4.79 4.08 9.04
C ALA A 246 5.21 5.56 8.92
N SER A 247 6.31 5.85 8.23
CA SER A 247 6.80 7.21 8.01
C SER A 247 5.84 8.07 7.20
N GLY A 248 5.11 7.47 6.25
CA GLY A 248 4.07 8.16 5.48
C GLY A 248 2.92 8.67 6.36
N THR A 249 2.55 7.92 7.40
CA THR A 249 1.51 8.36 8.35
C THR A 249 2.01 9.49 9.25
N ILE A 250 3.25 9.42 9.72
CA ILE A 250 3.84 10.47 10.55
C ILE A 250 3.77 11.83 9.83
N ILE A 251 4.17 11.88 8.54
CA ILE A 251 4.13 13.13 7.78
C ILE A 251 2.70 13.65 7.62
N THR A 252 1.73 12.76 7.40
CA THR A 252 0.31 13.14 7.28
C THR A 252 -0.21 13.74 8.58
N THR A 253 0.13 13.15 9.72
CA THR A 253 -0.24 13.64 11.05
C THR A 253 0.35 15.03 11.34
N VAL A 254 1.64 15.23 11.03
CA VAL A 254 2.28 16.55 11.21
C VAL A 254 1.65 17.60 10.30
N LYS A 255 1.36 17.25 9.04
CA LYS A 255 0.64 18.16 8.12
C LYS A 255 -0.75 18.53 8.64
N GLN A 256 -1.50 17.59 9.19
CA GLN A 256 -2.79 17.86 9.81
C GLN A 256 -2.67 18.81 11.03
N GLY A 257 -1.63 18.63 11.85
CA GLY A 257 -1.35 19.55 12.94
C GLY A 257 -1.07 20.99 12.47
N LEU A 258 -0.30 21.16 11.39
CA LEU A 258 -0.05 22.47 10.79
C LEU A 258 -1.29 23.09 10.15
N LEU A 259 -2.21 22.26 9.61
CA LEU A 259 -3.48 22.72 9.05
C LEU A 259 -4.41 23.27 10.11
N GLY A 260 -4.35 22.76 11.35
CA GLY A 260 -5.21 23.20 12.46
C GLY A 260 -5.17 24.70 12.73
N GLY A 261 -4.04 25.37 12.44
CA GLY A 261 -3.87 26.80 12.56
C GLY A 261 -4.46 27.64 11.40
N LEU A 262 -4.95 27.00 10.31
CA LEU A 262 -5.41 27.70 9.10
C LEU A 262 -6.93 27.75 8.91
N GLY A 263 -7.69 27.16 9.86
CA GLY A 263 -9.14 27.15 9.82
C GLY A 263 -9.76 25.85 9.25
N VAL A 264 -11.04 25.68 9.53
CA VAL A 264 -11.80 24.45 9.21
C VAL A 264 -11.95 24.25 7.71
N GLU A 265 -12.12 25.34 6.96
CA GLU A 265 -12.27 25.32 5.50
C GLU A 265 -10.99 24.84 4.80
N ALA A 266 -9.81 25.26 5.32
CA ALA A 266 -8.52 24.81 4.83
C ALA A 266 -8.31 23.31 5.07
N ILE A 267 -8.69 22.80 6.26
CA ILE A 267 -8.65 21.37 6.62
C ILE A 267 -9.57 20.58 5.69
N ALA A 268 -10.80 21.04 5.48
CA ALA A 268 -11.76 20.38 4.61
C ALA A 268 -11.28 20.33 3.16
N GLY A 269 -10.79 21.46 2.62
CA GLY A 269 -10.26 21.56 1.25
C GLY A 269 -9.04 20.66 1.04
N PHE A 270 -8.08 20.66 1.98
CA PHE A 270 -6.92 19.78 1.95
C PHE A 270 -7.33 18.29 1.96
N SER A 271 -8.28 17.93 2.83
CA SER A 271 -8.75 16.55 2.95
C SER A 271 -9.45 16.06 1.67
N CYS A 272 -10.30 16.91 1.06
CA CYS A 272 -10.97 16.59 -0.21
C CYS A 272 -9.94 16.41 -1.35
N ALA A 273 -8.99 17.34 -1.48
CA ALA A 273 -7.91 17.25 -2.46
C ALA A 273 -7.05 16.00 -2.22
N GLY A 274 -6.73 15.66 -0.98
CA GLY A 274 -5.97 14.48 -0.60
C GLY A 274 -6.66 13.16 -0.98
N LYS A 275 -7.97 13.04 -0.76
CA LYS A 275 -8.76 11.85 -1.17
C LYS A 275 -8.73 11.68 -2.69
N LEU A 276 -8.92 12.77 -3.43
CA LEU A 276 -8.86 12.75 -4.90
C LEU A 276 -7.47 12.40 -5.41
N SER A 277 -6.42 13.00 -4.81
CA SER A 277 -5.02 12.69 -5.10
C SER A 277 -4.70 11.21 -4.90
N SER A 278 -5.16 10.61 -3.81
CA SER A 278 -4.97 9.19 -3.52
C SER A 278 -5.59 8.30 -4.59
N LEU A 279 -6.80 8.60 -5.04
CA LEU A 279 -7.48 7.86 -6.12
C LEU A 279 -6.71 7.97 -7.44
N LEU A 280 -6.27 9.18 -7.80
CA LEU A 280 -5.54 9.44 -9.04
C LEU A 280 -4.13 8.83 -9.03
N MET A 281 -3.54 8.61 -7.86
CA MET A 281 -2.21 7.99 -7.74
C MET A 281 -2.24 6.45 -7.68
N MET A 282 -3.39 5.82 -7.44
CA MET A 282 -3.50 4.35 -7.40
C MET A 282 -2.95 3.65 -8.65
N PRO A 283 -3.26 4.10 -9.89
CA PRO A 283 -2.67 3.48 -11.08
C PRO A 283 -1.14 3.58 -11.13
N VAL A 284 -0.56 4.65 -10.60
CA VAL A 284 0.90 4.79 -10.48
C VAL A 284 1.45 3.72 -9.52
N PHE A 285 0.85 3.58 -8.33
CA PHE A 285 1.31 2.60 -7.35
C PHE A 285 1.17 1.16 -7.85
N GLY A 286 0.04 0.80 -8.47
CA GLY A 286 -0.16 -0.53 -9.06
C GLY A 286 0.80 -0.83 -10.21
N PHE A 287 1.08 0.15 -11.07
CA PHE A 287 2.06 0.02 -12.13
C PHE A 287 3.49 -0.12 -11.58
N VAL A 288 3.85 0.67 -10.58
CA VAL A 288 5.15 0.59 -9.89
C VAL A 288 5.32 -0.77 -9.23
N GLN A 289 4.31 -1.29 -8.53
CA GLN A 289 4.35 -2.63 -7.93
C GLN A 289 4.57 -3.72 -8.98
N SER A 290 3.87 -3.63 -10.12
CA SER A 290 4.09 -4.55 -11.24
C SER A 290 5.52 -4.49 -11.77
N THR A 291 6.10 -3.30 -11.83
CA THR A 291 7.47 -3.07 -12.29
C THR A 291 8.50 -3.62 -11.30
N VAL A 292 8.23 -3.57 -10.00
CA VAL A 292 9.08 -4.20 -8.96
C VAL A 292 9.22 -5.70 -9.23
N PHE A 293 8.11 -6.41 -9.44
CA PHE A 293 8.15 -7.85 -9.71
C PHE A 293 8.78 -8.17 -11.07
N PHE A 294 8.51 -7.36 -12.10
CA PHE A 294 9.16 -7.48 -13.39
C PHE A 294 10.69 -7.36 -13.25
N ILE A 295 11.18 -6.37 -12.54
CA ILE A 295 12.62 -6.15 -12.32
C ILE A 295 13.21 -7.30 -11.51
N ALA A 296 12.56 -7.74 -10.43
CA ALA A 296 13.04 -8.83 -9.58
C ALA A 296 13.23 -10.12 -10.39
N GLN A 297 12.21 -10.51 -11.19
CA GLN A 297 12.30 -11.71 -12.02
C GLN A 297 13.37 -11.60 -13.10
N ASN A 298 13.44 -10.47 -13.84
CA ASN A 298 14.41 -10.31 -14.93
C ASN A 298 15.84 -10.13 -14.41
N THR A 299 16.04 -9.55 -13.22
CA THR A 299 17.36 -9.48 -12.56
C THR A 299 17.84 -10.89 -12.17
N ALA A 300 16.97 -11.68 -11.55
CA ALA A 300 17.29 -13.07 -11.18
C ALA A 300 17.51 -13.97 -12.40
N ALA A 301 16.80 -13.72 -13.50
CA ALA A 301 16.99 -14.42 -14.78
C ALA A 301 18.20 -13.91 -15.59
N LEU A 302 19.02 -13.00 -15.03
CA LEU A 302 20.20 -12.41 -15.69
C LEU A 302 19.87 -11.75 -17.03
N GLN A 303 18.75 -10.99 -17.10
CA GLN A 303 18.27 -10.29 -18.29
C GLN A 303 18.36 -8.75 -18.14
N PRO A 304 19.55 -8.15 -18.02
CA PRO A 304 19.70 -6.70 -17.76
C PRO A 304 19.14 -5.83 -18.89
N GLY A 305 19.18 -6.32 -20.14
CA GLY A 305 18.59 -5.62 -21.28
C GLY A 305 17.06 -5.41 -21.11
N ARG A 306 16.35 -6.45 -20.65
CA ARG A 306 14.91 -6.35 -20.39
C ARG A 306 14.60 -5.44 -19.20
N VAL A 307 15.43 -5.46 -18.16
CA VAL A 307 15.29 -4.51 -17.02
C VAL A 307 15.41 -3.06 -17.51
N LYS A 308 16.41 -2.76 -18.34
CA LYS A 308 16.61 -1.42 -18.93
C LYS A 308 15.45 -1.01 -19.83
N GLU A 309 14.93 -1.93 -20.64
CA GLU A 309 13.75 -1.70 -21.48
C GLU A 309 12.48 -1.45 -20.63
N GLY A 310 12.27 -2.27 -19.59
CA GLY A 310 11.14 -2.12 -18.66
C GLY A 310 11.12 -0.78 -17.95
N LEU A 311 12.27 -0.30 -17.49
CA LEU A 311 12.40 1.03 -16.90
C LEU A 311 12.14 2.15 -17.91
N ARG A 312 12.60 2.00 -19.17
CA ARG A 312 12.36 2.97 -20.23
C ARG A 312 10.86 3.07 -20.59
N GLU A 313 10.22 1.91 -20.81
CA GLU A 313 8.79 1.86 -21.11
C GLU A 313 7.95 2.31 -19.90
N GLY A 314 8.32 1.90 -18.69
CA GLY A 314 7.69 2.37 -17.46
C GLY A 314 7.75 3.88 -17.30
N ARG A 315 8.90 4.49 -17.58
CA ARG A 315 9.06 5.95 -17.58
C ARG A 315 8.08 6.63 -18.55
N ARG A 316 7.96 6.11 -19.78
CA ARG A 316 7.06 6.67 -20.80
C ARG A 316 5.59 6.55 -20.38
N ILE A 317 5.19 5.37 -19.88
CA ILE A 317 3.82 5.10 -19.45
C ILE A 317 3.45 6.03 -18.29
N LEU A 318 4.28 6.11 -17.25
CA LEU A 318 4.03 6.94 -16.09
C LEU A 318 4.06 8.44 -16.43
N LEU A 319 4.92 8.87 -17.35
CA LEU A 319 4.95 10.27 -17.81
C LEU A 319 3.65 10.65 -18.52
N VAL A 320 3.21 9.83 -19.49
CA VAL A 320 1.96 10.06 -20.23
C VAL A 320 0.76 10.06 -19.28
N TYR A 321 0.71 9.09 -18.35
CA TYR A 321 -0.34 9.03 -17.34
C TYR A 321 -0.35 10.29 -16.45
N SER A 322 0.81 10.67 -15.89
CA SER A 322 0.91 11.84 -15.00
C SER A 322 0.56 13.14 -15.71
N LEU A 323 0.97 13.31 -16.98
CA LEU A 323 0.55 14.47 -17.80
C LEU A 323 -0.97 14.52 -17.97
N GLY A 324 -1.60 13.38 -18.24
CA GLY A 324 -3.06 13.27 -18.30
C GLY A 324 -3.73 13.65 -16.98
N VAL A 325 -3.20 13.14 -15.85
CA VAL A 325 -3.72 13.50 -14.51
C VAL A 325 -3.56 14.99 -14.23
N VAL A 326 -2.41 15.58 -14.54
CA VAL A 326 -2.18 17.04 -14.39
C VAL A 326 -3.20 17.82 -15.20
N ALA A 327 -3.41 17.46 -16.47
CA ALA A 327 -4.40 18.14 -17.33
C ALA A 327 -5.83 18.05 -16.78
N VAL A 328 -6.22 16.87 -16.26
CA VAL A 328 -7.51 16.64 -15.60
C VAL A 328 -7.63 17.46 -14.31
N CYS A 329 -6.61 17.42 -13.45
CA CYS A 329 -6.61 18.18 -12.19
C CYS A 329 -6.66 19.68 -12.39
N ILE A 330 -5.99 20.22 -13.40
CA ILE A 330 -6.03 21.67 -13.70
C ILE A 330 -7.35 22.04 -14.39
N GLY A 331 -7.77 21.30 -15.41
CA GLY A 331 -8.94 21.61 -16.23
C GLY A 331 -10.28 21.35 -15.53
N LEU A 332 -10.35 20.30 -14.71
CA LEU A 332 -11.59 19.85 -14.07
C LEU A 332 -11.60 19.99 -12.55
N ARG A 333 -10.66 20.75 -11.95
CA ARG A 333 -10.54 20.91 -10.50
C ARG A 333 -11.85 21.28 -9.80
N GLY A 334 -12.61 22.24 -10.37
CA GLY A 334 -13.89 22.69 -9.80
C GLY A 334 -14.95 21.58 -9.76
N PRO A 335 -15.33 20.98 -10.90
CA PRO A 335 -16.23 19.83 -10.93
C PRO A 335 -15.77 18.66 -10.02
N LEU A 336 -14.49 18.33 -10.03
CA LEU A 336 -13.96 17.23 -9.22
C LEU A 336 -14.08 17.49 -7.71
N LEU A 337 -13.78 18.69 -7.23
CA LEU A 337 -13.91 19.04 -5.83
C LEU A 337 -15.36 19.11 -5.37
N ARG A 338 -16.30 19.52 -6.24
CA ARG A 338 -17.73 19.55 -5.93
C ARG A 338 -18.33 18.16 -5.65
N LEU A 339 -17.67 17.09 -6.06
CA LEU A 339 -18.06 15.71 -5.69
C LEU A 339 -17.79 15.42 -4.19
N PHE A 340 -16.93 16.19 -3.53
CA PHE A 340 -16.50 15.97 -2.15
C PHE A 340 -16.96 17.05 -1.17
N THR A 341 -17.24 18.25 -1.63
CA THR A 341 -17.69 19.37 -0.78
C THR A 341 -18.62 20.31 -1.52
N THR A 342 -19.62 20.80 -0.81
CA THR A 342 -20.54 21.86 -1.27
C THR A 342 -20.14 23.23 -0.74
N ASP A 343 -19.22 23.30 0.23
CA ASP A 343 -18.71 24.56 0.79
C ASP A 343 -17.77 25.26 -0.21
N PRO A 344 -18.09 26.50 -0.64
CA PRO A 344 -17.28 27.24 -1.60
C PRO A 344 -15.85 27.56 -1.09
N ALA A 345 -15.69 27.84 0.21
CA ALA A 345 -14.39 28.16 0.79
C ALA A 345 -13.48 26.93 0.82
N ALA A 346 -13.98 25.79 1.32
CA ALA A 346 -13.27 24.52 1.26
C ALA A 346 -12.93 24.11 -0.18
N ALA A 347 -13.88 24.28 -1.11
CA ALA A 347 -13.64 24.00 -2.53
C ALA A 347 -12.51 24.87 -3.12
N SER A 348 -12.40 26.14 -2.75
CA SER A 348 -11.33 27.05 -3.16
C SER A 348 -9.95 26.55 -2.72
N TYR A 349 -9.80 26.20 -1.44
CA TYR A 349 -8.57 25.61 -0.92
C TYR A 349 -8.23 24.28 -1.61
N GLY A 350 -9.21 23.40 -1.78
CA GLY A 350 -9.03 22.12 -2.45
C GLY A 350 -8.66 22.27 -3.93
N CYS A 351 -9.29 23.17 -4.67
CA CYS A 351 -8.95 23.46 -6.06
C CYS A 351 -7.51 24.00 -6.22
N THR A 352 -7.09 24.87 -5.31
CA THR A 352 -5.72 25.39 -5.30
C THR A 352 -4.72 24.28 -5.02
N MET A 353 -4.97 23.48 -3.96
CA MET A 353 -4.12 22.34 -3.61
C MET A 353 -4.00 21.36 -4.77
N LEU A 354 -5.14 20.92 -5.35
CA LEU A 354 -5.17 19.96 -6.44
C LEU A 354 -4.42 20.44 -7.68
N ALA A 355 -4.59 21.70 -8.07
CA ALA A 355 -3.95 22.26 -9.24
C ALA A 355 -2.42 22.31 -9.10
N PHE A 356 -1.92 22.75 -7.95
CA PHE A 356 -0.49 22.89 -7.74
C PHE A 356 0.17 21.55 -7.35
N GLU A 357 -0.45 20.75 -6.49
CA GLU A 357 0.08 19.45 -6.07
C GLU A 357 0.18 18.47 -7.25
N SER A 358 -0.79 18.49 -8.17
CA SER A 358 -0.81 17.56 -9.30
C SER A 358 0.43 17.66 -10.19
N VAL A 359 1.04 18.84 -10.33
CA VAL A 359 2.28 19.01 -11.10
C VAL A 359 3.42 18.17 -10.51
N THR A 360 3.44 17.97 -9.20
CA THR A 360 4.45 17.15 -8.54
C THR A 360 4.35 15.68 -8.89
N TYR A 361 3.18 15.21 -9.36
CA TYR A 361 2.98 13.79 -9.75
C TYR A 361 3.89 13.36 -10.89
N LEU A 362 4.32 14.28 -11.74
CA LEU A 362 5.34 14.02 -12.76
C LEU A 362 6.65 13.53 -12.14
N PHE A 363 7.07 14.15 -11.06
CA PHE A 363 8.32 13.80 -10.35
C PHE A 363 8.12 12.60 -9.43
N VAL A 364 6.99 12.55 -8.71
CA VAL A 364 6.65 11.47 -7.78
C VAL A 364 6.54 10.12 -8.51
N ALA A 365 5.86 10.07 -9.66
CA ALA A 365 5.73 8.85 -10.45
C ALA A 365 7.11 8.35 -10.94
N GLN A 366 7.99 9.26 -11.40
CA GLN A 366 9.34 8.89 -11.84
C GLN A 366 10.22 8.44 -10.66
N LYS A 367 10.12 9.11 -9.51
CA LYS A 367 10.80 8.69 -8.28
C LYS A 367 10.43 7.25 -7.92
N HIS A 368 9.13 6.94 -7.86
CA HIS A 368 8.68 5.60 -7.54
C HIS A 368 9.16 4.55 -8.54
N LEU A 369 9.36 4.92 -9.80
CA LEU A 369 9.96 4.02 -10.79
C LEU A 369 11.45 3.74 -10.50
N PHE A 370 12.23 4.75 -10.09
CA PHE A 370 13.61 4.54 -9.63
C PHE A 370 13.65 3.69 -8.35
N GLU A 371 12.74 3.92 -7.44
CA GLU A 371 12.58 3.10 -6.24
C GLU A 371 12.16 1.66 -6.57
N ALA A 372 11.33 1.44 -7.61
CA ALA A 372 11.02 0.10 -8.10
C ALA A 372 12.27 -0.65 -8.57
N ARG A 373 13.24 0.05 -9.20
CA ARG A 373 14.53 -0.54 -9.56
C ARG A 373 15.32 -0.96 -8.31
N LEU A 374 15.37 -0.12 -7.27
CA LEU A 374 16.06 -0.46 -6.01
C LEU A 374 15.41 -1.65 -5.31
N ARG A 375 14.07 -1.64 -5.20
CA ARG A 375 13.29 -2.74 -4.59
C ARG A 375 13.44 -4.03 -5.39
N GLY A 376 13.24 -4.00 -6.71
CA GLY A 376 13.37 -5.18 -7.57
C GLY A 376 14.79 -5.77 -7.58
N ALA A 377 15.82 -4.94 -7.38
CA ALA A 377 17.19 -5.37 -7.16
C ALA A 377 17.52 -5.73 -5.69
N GLN A 378 16.51 -5.76 -4.80
CA GLN A 378 16.65 -6.03 -3.36
C GLN A 378 17.59 -5.08 -2.60
N LYS A 379 17.82 -3.87 -3.10
CA LYS A 379 18.63 -2.82 -2.45
C LYS A 379 17.80 -1.99 -1.48
N MET A 380 17.21 -2.67 -0.48
CA MET A 380 16.21 -2.08 0.41
C MET A 380 16.72 -0.93 1.26
N GLY A 381 18.01 -0.94 1.66
CA GLY A 381 18.62 0.19 2.39
C GLY A 381 18.67 1.47 1.55
N LEU A 382 19.00 1.37 0.25
CA LEU A 382 18.99 2.52 -0.67
C LEU A 382 17.57 3.00 -0.97
N TYR A 383 16.61 2.07 -1.10
CA TYR A 383 15.21 2.42 -1.21
C TYR A 383 14.72 3.20 -0.01
N LEU A 384 15.00 2.71 1.21
CA LEU A 384 14.60 3.37 2.45
C LEU A 384 15.24 4.77 2.57
N ALA A 385 16.54 4.89 2.26
CA ALA A 385 17.23 6.18 2.26
C ALA A 385 16.61 7.18 1.26
N SER A 386 16.23 6.72 0.06
CA SER A 386 15.52 7.54 -0.94
C SER A 386 14.17 8.03 -0.39
N SER A 387 13.38 7.11 0.14
CA SER A 387 12.02 7.40 0.60
C SER A 387 12.02 8.30 1.82
N LEU A 388 12.80 7.96 2.86
CA LEU A 388 12.92 8.77 4.07
C LEU A 388 13.54 10.14 3.81
N GLY A 389 14.52 10.21 2.91
CA GLY A 389 15.16 11.48 2.51
C GLY A 389 14.14 12.45 1.92
N GLN A 390 13.26 11.98 1.02
CA GLN A 390 12.20 12.85 0.49
C GLN A 390 11.16 13.21 1.56
N ILE A 391 10.74 12.25 2.40
CA ILE A 391 9.79 12.48 3.50
C ILE A 391 10.33 13.55 4.44
N ALA A 392 11.58 13.42 4.88
CA ALA A 392 12.23 14.38 5.77
C ALA A 392 12.33 15.78 5.14
N LEU A 393 12.71 15.85 3.86
CA LEU A 393 12.78 17.11 3.14
C LEU A 393 11.41 17.78 3.00
N ASN A 394 10.37 17.02 2.66
CA ASN A 394 9.01 17.54 2.56
C ASN A 394 8.50 18.04 3.91
N LEU A 395 8.75 17.28 4.99
CA LEU A 395 8.34 17.66 6.34
C LEU A 395 9.07 18.93 6.80
N LEU A 396 10.38 19.00 6.60
CA LEU A 396 11.17 20.20 6.93
C LEU A 396 10.67 21.42 6.17
N ALA A 397 10.43 21.29 4.87
CA ALA A 397 9.88 22.36 4.05
C ALA A 397 8.48 22.79 4.53
N CYS A 398 7.58 21.84 4.90
CA CYS A 398 6.27 22.17 5.46
C CYS A 398 6.38 22.96 6.77
N VAL A 399 7.20 22.51 7.71
CA VAL A 399 7.39 23.14 9.02
C VAL A 399 7.95 24.58 8.88
N ILE A 400 8.79 24.82 7.87
CA ILE A 400 9.38 26.14 7.62
C ILE A 400 8.42 27.05 6.84
N LEU A 401 7.73 26.53 5.82
CA LEU A 401 6.96 27.35 4.89
C LEU A 401 5.53 27.62 5.38
N VAL A 402 4.85 26.64 5.96
CA VAL A 402 3.44 26.80 6.37
C VAL A 402 3.26 27.95 7.37
N PRO A 403 4.08 28.12 8.42
CA PRO A 403 3.94 29.25 9.33
C PRO A 403 4.22 30.63 8.67
N ARG A 404 5.00 30.67 7.54
CA ARG A 404 5.38 31.90 6.88
C ARG A 404 4.43 32.34 5.78
N ILE A 405 3.90 31.38 5.02
CA ILE A 405 3.11 31.66 3.80
C ILE A 405 1.74 30.95 3.81
N GLY A 406 1.33 30.42 4.98
CA GLY A 406 0.02 29.80 5.18
C GLY A 406 -0.16 28.55 4.31
N PHE A 407 -1.37 28.39 3.79
CA PHE A 407 -1.78 27.20 3.01
C PHE A 407 -0.87 26.90 1.80
N ALA A 408 -0.30 27.93 1.18
CA ALA A 408 0.64 27.77 0.06
C ALA A 408 1.89 26.95 0.44
N GLY A 409 2.29 26.95 1.71
CA GLY A 409 3.42 26.17 2.20
C GLY A 409 3.29 24.65 1.97
N PHE A 410 2.06 24.11 1.91
CA PHE A 410 1.84 22.68 1.69
C PHE A 410 2.23 22.25 0.26
N TRP A 411 1.73 22.90 -0.76
CA TRP A 411 2.07 22.53 -2.14
C TRP A 411 3.48 23.01 -2.53
N MET A 412 3.97 24.12 -1.99
CA MET A 412 5.35 24.56 -2.22
C MET A 412 6.37 23.59 -1.63
N SER A 413 6.10 23.01 -0.44
CA SER A 413 6.97 21.99 0.13
C SER A 413 7.05 20.74 -0.77
N SER A 414 5.94 20.36 -1.40
CA SER A 414 5.90 19.25 -2.38
C SER A 414 6.66 19.60 -3.65
N TRP A 415 6.60 20.84 -4.13
CA TRP A 415 7.33 21.32 -5.29
C TRP A 415 8.85 21.31 -5.09
N ILE A 416 9.31 21.53 -3.86
CA ILE A 416 10.72 21.44 -3.50
C ILE A 416 11.14 19.97 -3.35
N SER A 417 10.37 19.21 -2.59
CA SER A 417 10.78 17.85 -2.20
C SER A 417 10.63 16.81 -3.31
N ALA A 418 9.65 16.94 -4.22
CA ALA A 418 9.40 15.94 -5.24
C ALA A 418 10.51 15.86 -6.31
N PRO A 419 10.98 16.98 -6.92
CA PRO A 419 12.10 16.93 -7.84
C PRO A 419 13.40 16.44 -7.18
N ILE A 420 13.72 16.95 -5.98
CA ILE A 420 14.91 16.55 -5.23
C ILE A 420 14.84 15.06 -4.86
N GLY A 421 13.68 14.58 -4.40
CA GLY A 421 13.46 13.17 -4.11
C GLY A 421 13.60 12.28 -5.35
N MET A 422 13.13 12.72 -6.52
CA MET A 422 13.34 12.02 -7.78
C MET A 422 14.84 11.97 -8.15
N LEU A 423 15.57 13.06 -8.03
CA LEU A 423 17.01 13.09 -8.31
C LEU A 423 17.80 12.20 -7.34
N LEU A 424 17.44 12.21 -6.05
CA LEU A 424 18.03 11.33 -5.04
C LEU A 424 17.78 9.85 -5.40
N ALA A 425 16.54 9.48 -5.72
CA ALA A 425 16.19 8.12 -6.12
C ALA A 425 16.96 7.69 -7.38
N ALA A 426 17.08 8.57 -8.36
CA ALA A 426 17.84 8.31 -9.59
C ALA A 426 19.33 8.12 -9.32
N ALA A 427 19.92 8.96 -8.46
CA ALA A 427 21.34 8.86 -8.09
C ALA A 427 21.61 7.52 -7.37
N LEU A 428 20.81 7.17 -6.37
CA LEU A 428 20.93 5.90 -5.63
C LEU A 428 20.70 4.67 -6.53
N ALA A 429 19.75 4.75 -7.46
CA ALA A 429 19.51 3.69 -8.42
C ALA A 429 20.69 3.50 -9.40
N ASN A 430 21.36 4.58 -9.81
CA ASN A 430 22.53 4.51 -10.67
C ASN A 430 23.76 3.97 -9.92
N LEU A 431 23.99 4.40 -8.69
CA LEU A 431 25.05 3.87 -7.83
C LEU A 431 24.90 2.34 -7.63
N SER A 432 23.67 1.86 -7.45
CA SER A 432 23.39 0.42 -7.31
C SER A 432 23.69 -0.38 -8.59
N GLY A 433 23.62 0.23 -9.77
CA GLY A 433 23.94 -0.39 -11.06
C GLY A 433 25.42 -0.44 -11.37
N ALA A 434 26.19 0.52 -10.89
CA ALA A 434 27.65 0.54 -11.07
C ALA A 434 28.37 -0.57 -10.27
N SER A 435 27.79 -0.97 -9.11
CA SER A 435 28.36 -2.04 -8.27
C SER A 435 28.20 -3.47 -8.86
N HIS A 436 27.43 -3.63 -9.93
CA HIS A 436 27.26 -4.92 -10.62
C HIS A 436 28.12 -5.05 -11.91
N GLN A 437 28.92 -4.04 -12.24
CA GLN A 437 29.84 -4.07 -13.41
C GLN A 437 31.32 -4.34 -13.02
N LEU A 438 31.59 -4.62 -11.76
CA LEU A 438 32.91 -5.12 -11.35
C LEU A 438 32.86 -6.64 -11.28
N PRO A 439 33.86 -7.33 -11.92
CA PRO A 439 33.91 -8.78 -12.11
C PRO A 439 33.95 -9.56 -10.82
#